data_2ba0199a46865755458c6c5f15776ae9
#
_entry.id   2ba0199a46865755458c6c5f15776ae9
#
_cell.length_a   1.000
_cell.length_b   1.000
_cell.length_c   1.000
_cell.angle_alpha   90.00
_cell.angle_beta   90.00
_cell.angle_gamma   90.00
#
_symmetry.space_group_name_H-M   'P 1'
#
loop_
_entity.id
_entity.type
_entity.pdbx_description
1 polymer ?
#
loop_
_entity_poly.entity_id
_entity_poly.type
_entity_poly.pdbx_seq_one_letter_code
_entity_poly.pdbx_strand_id
1 'polypeptide(L)'
;GDHLPFPMPPRPYAISQEWRDLTFMHWKVDPLRLRPHLPTGLAIDLFDGEAYVGVIPFVMKNVRPRGLPAVPGISSFAEFNVRTYVVKDGQPGVFFLTLDAKSLVTCMHAPRAYGLAYRYAKAKVKRQGATLEWRSRRSSDGAQLVGTSNPTGTKQVAQPHTLEHFLFERYCLYTEHKGCLPVSYTHLRAHETLPN
;
A
#
# COMPACT_ATOMS: atom_id res chain seq x y z
N GLY A 1 7.34 -2.75 -19.63
CA GLY A 1 5.91 -2.45 -19.68
C GLY A 1 5.00 -3.65 -19.84
N ASP A 2 5.55 -4.84 -20.18
CA ASP A 2 4.77 -6.00 -20.68
C ASP A 2 4.06 -6.85 -19.60
N HIS A 3 4.23 -6.49 -18.33
CA HIS A 3 3.62 -7.21 -17.19
C HIS A 3 2.34 -6.53 -16.66
N LEU A 4 2.01 -5.34 -17.16
CA LEU A 4 0.80 -4.64 -16.72
C LEU A 4 -0.44 -5.17 -17.44
N PRO A 5 -1.55 -5.42 -16.73
CA PRO A 5 -2.79 -5.93 -17.35
C PRO A 5 -3.55 -4.88 -18.18
N PHE A 6 -3.04 -3.66 -18.27
CA PHE A 6 -3.63 -2.55 -19.02
C PHE A 6 -2.55 -1.60 -19.55
N PRO A 7 -2.82 -0.85 -20.63
CA PRO A 7 -1.89 0.14 -21.14
C PRO A 7 -1.68 1.27 -20.12
N MET A 8 -0.43 1.71 -20.00
CA MET A 8 -0.11 2.86 -19.14
C MET A 8 -0.84 4.13 -19.64
N PRO A 9 -1.40 4.93 -18.71
CA PRO A 9 -1.96 6.22 -19.08
C PRO A 9 -0.92 7.07 -19.80
N PRO A 10 -1.29 7.82 -20.86
CA PRO A 10 -0.36 8.64 -21.64
C PRO A 10 0.09 9.92 -20.90
N ARG A 11 0.06 9.89 -19.59
CA ARG A 11 0.46 11.01 -18.73
C ARG A 11 1.77 10.70 -18.01
N PRO A 12 2.66 11.69 -17.84
CA PRO A 12 3.85 11.50 -17.05
C PRO A 12 3.50 11.22 -15.58
N TYR A 13 4.34 10.42 -14.91
CA TYR A 13 4.18 10.17 -13.47
C TYR A 13 4.28 11.48 -12.66
N ALA A 14 3.49 11.59 -11.61
CA ALA A 14 3.50 12.76 -10.72
C ALA A 14 4.54 12.64 -9.60
N ILE A 15 4.69 11.44 -9.05
CA ILE A 15 5.52 11.14 -7.88
C ILE A 15 6.38 9.93 -8.19
N SER A 16 7.65 9.98 -7.79
CA SER A 16 8.58 8.84 -7.75
C SER A 16 8.86 8.46 -6.31
N GLN A 17 8.90 7.17 -6.02
CA GLN A 17 9.15 6.63 -4.69
C GLN A 17 9.71 5.21 -4.79
N GLU A 18 10.39 4.76 -3.74
CA GLU A 18 10.86 3.39 -3.59
C GLU A 18 10.27 2.78 -2.33
N TRP A 19 9.88 1.52 -2.39
CA TRP A 19 9.39 0.76 -1.25
C TRP A 19 10.42 -0.30 -0.86
N ARG A 20 10.82 -0.31 0.39
CA ARG A 20 11.83 -1.25 0.91
C ARG A 20 11.35 -1.92 2.18
N ASP A 21 11.91 -3.09 2.47
CA ASP A 21 11.67 -3.83 3.70
C ASP A 21 10.16 -4.10 3.94
N LEU A 22 9.47 -4.56 2.89
CA LEU A 22 8.04 -4.83 2.95
C LEU A 22 7.76 -6.16 3.63
N THR A 23 6.76 -6.16 4.51
CA THR A 23 6.12 -7.37 5.01
C THR A 23 4.65 -7.34 4.64
N PHE A 24 4.16 -8.36 3.96
CA PHE A 24 2.75 -8.48 3.59
C PHE A 24 2.06 -9.47 4.52
N MET A 25 1.07 -9.00 5.27
CA MET A 25 0.25 -9.84 6.15
C MET A 25 -1.19 -9.71 5.71
N HIS A 26 -1.91 -10.84 5.58
CA HIS A 26 -3.27 -10.86 5.09
C HIS A 26 -4.16 -11.74 5.97
N TRP A 27 -5.39 -11.27 6.16
CA TRP A 27 -6.43 -12.00 6.88
C TRP A 27 -7.70 -12.04 6.05
N LYS A 28 -8.39 -13.18 6.11
CA LYS A 28 -9.77 -13.26 5.66
C LYS A 28 -10.66 -12.44 6.58
N VAL A 29 -11.61 -11.76 6.01
CA VAL A 29 -12.59 -10.95 6.77
C VAL A 29 -13.98 -11.16 6.19
N ASP A 30 -15.00 -11.05 7.02
CA ASP A 30 -16.39 -11.07 6.58
C ASP A 30 -16.66 -9.84 5.69
N PRO A 31 -17.10 -10.04 4.42
CA PRO A 31 -17.43 -8.93 3.53
C PRO A 31 -18.48 -7.97 4.10
N LEU A 32 -19.43 -8.45 4.89
CA LEU A 32 -20.46 -7.63 5.51
C LEU A 32 -19.87 -6.68 6.55
N ARG A 33 -18.83 -7.09 7.25
CA ARG A 33 -18.12 -6.23 8.20
C ARG A 33 -17.20 -5.24 7.50
N LEU A 34 -16.71 -5.57 6.32
CA LEU A 34 -15.83 -4.71 5.53
C LEU A 34 -16.62 -3.62 4.78
N ARG A 35 -17.81 -3.94 4.29
CA ARG A 35 -18.62 -3.05 3.45
C ARG A 35 -18.84 -1.64 4.02
N PRO A 36 -19.13 -1.42 5.31
CA PRO A 36 -19.33 -0.09 5.88
C PRO A 36 -18.10 0.83 5.82
N HIS A 37 -16.90 0.26 5.61
CA HIS A 37 -15.64 1.00 5.52
C HIS A 37 -15.26 1.40 4.09
N LEU A 38 -16.09 1.02 3.12
CA LEU A 38 -15.83 1.32 1.71
C LEU A 38 -16.82 2.37 1.19
N PRO A 39 -16.37 3.29 0.36
CA PRO A 39 -17.25 4.26 -0.28
C PRO A 39 -18.25 3.57 -1.21
N THR A 40 -19.36 4.26 -1.45
CA THR A 40 -20.36 3.84 -2.44
C THR A 40 -19.71 3.82 -3.83
N GLY A 41 -20.03 2.79 -4.62
CA GLY A 41 -19.48 2.62 -5.98
C GLY A 41 -18.20 1.79 -6.08
N LEU A 42 -17.60 1.36 -4.95
CA LEU A 42 -16.61 0.30 -4.94
C LEU A 42 -17.25 -1.03 -4.53
N ALA A 43 -17.05 -2.09 -5.29
CA ALA A 43 -17.37 -3.45 -4.88
C ALA A 43 -16.15 -4.09 -4.20
N ILE A 44 -16.40 -4.98 -3.23
CA ILE A 44 -15.34 -5.81 -2.65
C ILE A 44 -14.92 -6.82 -3.71
N ASP A 45 -13.63 -6.95 -3.95
CA ASP A 45 -13.07 -7.98 -4.81
C ASP A 45 -12.78 -9.22 -3.95
N LEU A 46 -13.35 -10.35 -4.35
CA LEU A 46 -13.31 -11.61 -3.59
C LEU A 46 -12.39 -12.62 -4.31
N PHE A 47 -11.65 -13.37 -3.53
CA PHE A 47 -10.93 -14.55 -4.01
C PHE A 47 -11.55 -15.81 -3.37
N ASP A 48 -12.06 -16.71 -4.20
CA ASP A 48 -12.79 -17.91 -3.76
C ASP A 48 -13.94 -17.60 -2.77
N GLY A 49 -14.65 -16.49 -3.00
CA GLY A 49 -15.76 -16.04 -2.16
C GLY A 49 -15.35 -15.31 -0.87
N GLU A 50 -14.05 -15.14 -0.61
CA GLU A 50 -13.51 -14.55 0.60
C GLU A 50 -12.99 -13.12 0.36
N ALA A 51 -13.25 -12.21 1.28
CA ALA A 51 -12.62 -10.90 1.31
C ALA A 51 -11.34 -10.91 2.15
N TYR A 52 -10.43 -10.00 1.81
CA TYR A 52 -9.13 -9.91 2.48
C TYR A 52 -8.82 -8.48 2.94
N VAL A 53 -8.16 -8.39 4.09
CA VAL A 53 -7.51 -7.16 4.55
C VAL A 53 -6.01 -7.45 4.63
N GLY A 54 -5.23 -6.55 4.06
CA GLY A 54 -3.76 -6.59 4.12
C GLY A 54 -3.23 -5.51 5.06
N VAL A 55 -2.21 -5.85 5.84
CA VAL A 55 -1.42 -4.91 6.63
C VAL A 55 0.01 -5.00 6.16
N ILE A 56 0.56 -3.88 5.70
CA ILE A 56 1.87 -3.85 5.07
C ILE A 56 2.74 -2.78 5.72
N PRO A 57 3.62 -3.16 6.69
CA PRO A 57 4.71 -2.31 7.14
C PRO A 57 5.84 -2.27 6.12
N PHE A 58 6.37 -1.09 5.84
CA PHE A 58 7.49 -0.90 4.93
C PHE A 58 8.20 0.44 5.15
N VAL A 59 9.31 0.65 4.45
CA VAL A 59 10.04 1.92 4.41
C VAL A 59 9.83 2.57 3.05
N MET A 60 9.19 3.73 3.06
CA MET A 60 9.13 4.63 1.91
C MET A 60 10.48 5.33 1.77
N LYS A 61 11.07 5.33 0.58
CA LYS A 61 12.35 5.98 0.27
C LYS A 61 12.23 6.91 -0.93
N ASN A 62 13.00 7.98 -0.89
CA ASN A 62 13.19 8.89 -2.02
C ASN A 62 11.89 9.45 -2.61
N VAL A 63 10.87 9.65 -1.76
CA VAL A 63 9.59 10.23 -2.19
C VAL A 63 9.83 11.64 -2.69
N ARG A 64 9.51 11.88 -3.97
CA ARG A 64 9.70 13.19 -4.58
C ARG A 64 8.71 13.44 -5.73
N PRO A 65 8.25 14.68 -5.91
CA PRO A 65 7.58 15.08 -7.13
C PRO A 65 8.52 14.91 -8.34
N ARG A 66 7.92 14.72 -9.52
CA ARG A 66 8.70 14.64 -10.76
C ARG A 66 9.54 15.89 -10.96
N GLY A 67 10.82 15.70 -11.31
CA GLY A 67 11.76 16.79 -11.60
C GLY A 67 12.37 17.45 -10.35
N LEU A 68 11.98 17.03 -9.14
CA LEU A 68 12.57 17.54 -7.90
C LEU A 68 13.46 16.50 -7.22
N PRO A 69 14.50 16.93 -6.49
CA PRO A 69 15.32 16.03 -5.70
C PRO A 69 14.57 15.53 -4.45
N ALA A 70 15.00 14.39 -3.92
CA ALA A 70 14.55 13.92 -2.62
C ALA A 70 15.16 14.79 -1.51
N VAL A 71 14.35 15.13 -0.49
CA VAL A 71 14.77 15.95 0.64
C VAL A 71 15.17 15.04 1.80
N PRO A 72 16.43 15.09 2.28
CA PRO A 72 16.88 14.33 3.43
C PRO A 72 15.99 14.55 4.66
N GLY A 73 15.68 13.46 5.38
CA GLY A 73 14.83 13.51 6.59
C GLY A 73 13.31 13.63 6.33
N ILE A 74 12.88 14.02 5.12
CA ILE A 74 11.47 14.16 4.76
C ILE A 74 11.03 13.07 3.77
N SER A 75 11.84 12.84 2.75
CA SER A 75 11.53 11.92 1.64
C SER A 75 11.70 10.44 1.98
N SER A 76 11.99 10.10 3.23
CA SER A 76 12.14 8.69 3.67
C SER A 76 11.56 8.51 5.06
N PHE A 77 10.59 7.60 5.20
CA PHE A 77 9.91 7.33 6.46
C PHE A 77 9.29 5.93 6.47
N ALA A 78 9.02 5.41 7.68
CA ALA A 78 8.27 4.17 7.83
C ALA A 78 6.78 4.45 7.61
N GLU A 79 6.13 3.54 6.89
CA GLU A 79 4.70 3.54 6.62
C GLU A 79 4.08 2.18 6.89
N PHE A 80 2.87 2.19 7.41
CA PHE A 80 2.05 1.01 7.64
C PHE A 80 0.72 1.24 6.95
N ASN A 81 0.45 0.54 5.88
CA ASN A 81 -0.85 0.61 5.24
C ASN A 81 -1.75 -0.56 5.65
N VAL A 82 -3.01 -0.25 5.88
CA VAL A 82 -4.09 -1.21 6.00
C VAL A 82 -4.95 -1.06 4.77
N ARG A 83 -5.00 -2.09 3.95
CA ARG A 83 -5.71 -2.05 2.66
C ARG A 83 -6.66 -3.21 2.50
N THR A 84 -7.61 -3.03 1.61
CA THR A 84 -8.47 -4.09 1.12
C THR A 84 -8.52 -4.10 -0.40
N TYR A 85 -9.12 -5.12 -0.95
CA TYR A 85 -9.20 -5.41 -2.37
C TYR A 85 -10.58 -5.05 -2.89
N VAL A 86 -10.61 -4.28 -3.94
CA VAL A 86 -11.84 -3.72 -4.51
C VAL A 86 -11.82 -3.80 -6.02
N VAL A 87 -13.00 -3.76 -6.61
CA VAL A 87 -13.18 -3.70 -8.05
C VAL A 87 -14.19 -2.61 -8.40
N LYS A 88 -13.90 -1.86 -9.46
CA LYS A 88 -14.80 -0.87 -10.03
C LYS A 88 -14.75 -0.97 -11.55
N ASP A 89 -15.92 -1.07 -12.18
CA ASP A 89 -16.06 -1.18 -13.64
C ASP A 89 -15.18 -2.30 -14.25
N GLY A 90 -15.10 -3.45 -13.54
CA GLY A 90 -14.29 -4.58 -13.93
C GLY A 90 -12.78 -4.43 -13.69
N GLN A 91 -12.30 -3.29 -13.16
CA GLN A 91 -10.90 -3.05 -12.90
C GLN A 91 -10.54 -3.33 -11.44
N PRO A 92 -9.71 -4.36 -11.15
CA PRO A 92 -9.29 -4.68 -9.80
C PRO A 92 -8.26 -3.69 -9.28
N GLY A 93 -8.31 -3.43 -7.98
CA GLY A 93 -7.40 -2.52 -7.31
C GLY A 93 -7.40 -2.67 -5.80
N VAL A 94 -6.79 -1.70 -5.13
CA VAL A 94 -6.76 -1.62 -3.67
C VAL A 94 -7.42 -0.34 -3.19
N PHE A 95 -7.96 -0.39 -1.98
CA PHE A 95 -8.44 0.76 -1.24
C PHE A 95 -7.76 0.79 0.13
N PHE A 96 -7.17 1.94 0.50
CA PHE A 96 -6.55 2.10 1.80
C PHE A 96 -7.56 2.48 2.87
N LEU A 97 -7.74 1.59 3.83
CA LEU A 97 -8.56 1.85 5.01
C LEU A 97 -7.86 2.85 5.94
N THR A 98 -6.53 2.73 6.08
CA THR A 98 -5.69 3.68 6.82
C THR A 98 -4.23 3.57 6.37
N LEU A 99 -3.52 4.69 6.48
CA LEU A 99 -2.10 4.83 6.18
C LEU A 99 -1.41 5.49 7.37
N ASP A 100 -0.71 4.72 8.19
CA ASP A 100 0.03 5.23 9.33
C ASP A 100 1.46 5.55 8.92
N ALA A 101 1.87 6.81 9.00
CA ALA A 101 3.18 7.25 8.54
C ALA A 101 3.91 8.13 9.57
N LYS A 102 5.23 8.01 9.62
CA LYS A 102 6.13 8.87 10.41
C LYS A 102 6.53 10.13 9.61
N SER A 103 5.62 10.69 8.85
CA SER A 103 5.85 11.91 8.07
C SER A 103 4.70 12.88 8.29
N LEU A 104 4.95 13.94 9.05
CA LEU A 104 3.96 15.01 9.27
C LEU A 104 3.58 15.68 7.95
N VAL A 105 4.56 15.95 7.08
CA VAL A 105 4.33 16.59 5.78
C VAL A 105 3.39 15.74 4.94
N THR A 106 3.64 14.44 4.83
CA THR A 106 2.76 13.51 4.10
C THR A 106 1.36 13.46 4.72
N CYS A 107 1.26 13.34 6.04
CA CYS A 107 -0.03 13.28 6.75
C CYS A 107 -0.85 14.57 6.63
N MET A 108 -0.21 15.72 6.42
CA MET A 108 -0.91 17.00 6.24
C MET A 108 -1.37 17.23 4.79
N HIS A 109 -0.55 16.85 3.81
CA HIS A 109 -0.80 17.17 2.40
C HIS A 109 -1.54 16.09 1.63
N ALA A 110 -1.20 14.80 1.81
CA ALA A 110 -1.76 13.73 1.02
C ALA A 110 -3.29 13.54 1.18
N PRO A 111 -3.89 13.68 2.38
CA PRO A 111 -5.34 13.61 2.51
C PRO A 111 -6.07 14.71 1.74
N ARG A 112 -5.52 15.91 1.73
CA ARG A 112 -6.11 17.06 1.03
C ARG A 112 -5.93 17.00 -0.48
N ALA A 113 -4.78 16.51 -0.93
CA ALA A 113 -4.44 16.45 -2.35
C ALA A 113 -4.99 15.21 -3.07
N TYR A 114 -5.03 14.07 -2.38
CA TYR A 114 -5.27 12.76 -3.00
C TYR A 114 -6.38 11.93 -2.33
N GLY A 115 -7.01 12.43 -1.25
CA GLY A 115 -8.04 11.68 -0.52
C GLY A 115 -7.52 10.44 0.22
N LEU A 116 -6.22 10.38 0.51
CA LEU A 116 -5.59 9.25 1.20
C LEU A 116 -5.75 9.36 2.72
N ALA A 117 -6.12 8.27 3.38
CA ALA A 117 -6.41 8.21 4.81
C ALA A 117 -5.13 8.18 5.68
N TYR A 118 -4.20 9.12 5.45
CA TYR A 118 -2.97 9.23 6.21
C TYR A 118 -3.21 9.69 7.65
N ARG A 119 -2.56 9.01 8.58
CA ARG A 119 -2.54 9.33 10.01
C ARG A 119 -1.10 9.36 10.51
N TYR A 120 -0.79 10.34 11.34
CA TYR A 120 0.53 10.41 11.95
C TYR A 120 0.70 9.31 13.00
N ALA A 121 1.79 8.57 12.88
CA ALA A 121 2.15 7.50 13.80
C ALA A 121 3.65 7.51 14.12
N LYS A 122 4.01 7.13 15.34
CA LYS A 122 5.39 6.79 15.69
C LYS A 122 5.72 5.43 15.10
N ALA A 123 6.12 5.43 13.83
CA ALA A 123 6.38 4.23 13.04
C ALA A 123 7.88 3.97 12.87
N LYS A 124 8.28 2.71 12.90
CA LYS A 124 9.65 2.24 12.66
C LYS A 124 9.64 0.86 12.02
N VAL A 125 10.48 0.70 11.01
CA VAL A 125 10.84 -0.59 10.44
C VAL A 125 12.36 -0.69 10.51
N LYS A 126 12.89 -1.80 11.01
CA LYS A 126 14.32 -2.02 11.20
C LYS A 126 14.69 -3.41 10.71
N ARG A 127 15.74 -3.49 9.90
CA ARG A 127 16.33 -4.76 9.48
C ARG A 127 17.47 -5.13 10.43
N GLN A 128 17.46 -6.37 10.89
CA GLN A 128 18.54 -7.00 11.67
C GLN A 128 18.87 -8.35 11.01
N GLY A 129 19.91 -8.37 10.17
CA GLY A 129 20.18 -9.55 9.35
C GLY A 129 19.00 -9.87 8.43
N ALA A 130 18.47 -11.08 8.51
CA ALA A 130 17.28 -11.51 7.77
C ALA A 130 15.96 -11.04 8.38
N THR A 131 15.97 -10.68 9.68
CA THR A 131 14.75 -10.30 10.42
C THR A 131 14.37 -8.86 10.14
N LEU A 132 13.09 -8.62 9.88
CA LEU A 132 12.47 -7.32 9.91
C LEU A 132 11.69 -7.16 11.20
N GLU A 133 12.02 -6.14 11.98
CA GLU A 133 11.26 -5.68 13.14
C GLU A 133 10.46 -4.45 12.77
N TRP A 134 9.18 -4.45 13.08
CA TRP A 134 8.33 -3.31 12.76
C TRP A 134 7.41 -2.97 13.93
N ARG A 135 7.19 -1.68 14.12
CA ARG A 135 6.27 -1.15 15.12
C ARG A 135 5.67 0.17 14.67
N SER A 136 4.40 0.35 14.94
CA SER A 136 3.68 1.60 14.76
C SER A 136 2.79 1.87 15.98
N ARG A 137 2.69 3.13 16.36
CA ARG A 137 1.70 3.62 17.33
C ARG A 137 1.11 4.90 16.81
N ARG A 138 -0.16 4.85 16.47
CA ARG A 138 -0.91 6.00 15.98
C ARG A 138 -1.13 7.01 17.10
N SER A 139 -0.99 8.30 16.77
CA SER A 139 -1.09 9.36 17.76
C SER A 139 -2.53 9.76 18.09
N SER A 140 -3.49 9.55 17.18
CA SER A 140 -4.88 9.98 17.34
C SER A 140 -5.70 9.09 18.28
N ASP A 141 -5.51 7.77 18.20
CA ASP A 141 -6.33 6.78 18.92
C ASP A 141 -5.49 5.72 19.67
N GLY A 142 -4.16 5.83 19.58
CA GLY A 142 -3.23 4.92 20.24
C GLY A 142 -3.16 3.52 19.62
N ALA A 143 -3.81 3.26 18.47
CA ALA A 143 -3.74 1.98 17.79
C ALA A 143 -2.29 1.57 17.53
N GLN A 144 -1.96 0.31 17.82
CA GLN A 144 -0.60 -0.20 17.75
C GLN A 144 -0.52 -1.43 16.86
N LEU A 145 0.62 -1.53 16.17
CA LEU A 145 1.03 -2.73 15.46
C LEU A 145 2.51 -2.99 15.77
N VAL A 146 2.82 -4.19 16.23
CA VAL A 146 4.20 -4.60 16.57
C VAL A 146 4.41 -6.03 16.11
N GLY A 147 5.56 -6.31 15.52
CA GLY A 147 5.90 -7.67 15.16
C GLY A 147 7.26 -7.77 14.49
N THR A 148 7.55 -9.01 14.10
CA THR A 148 8.76 -9.39 13.37
C THR A 148 8.39 -10.28 12.20
N SER A 149 9.20 -10.27 11.16
CA SER A 149 9.09 -11.20 10.05
C SER A 149 10.47 -11.69 9.61
N ASN A 150 10.54 -12.98 9.28
CA ASN A 150 11.72 -13.62 8.73
C ASN A 150 11.33 -14.30 7.42
N PRO A 151 12.04 -14.09 6.31
CA PRO A 151 11.85 -14.90 5.13
C PRO A 151 12.29 -16.34 5.43
N THR A 152 11.42 -17.31 5.12
CA THR A 152 11.66 -18.74 5.42
C THR A 152 11.78 -19.61 4.16
N GLY A 153 11.61 -19.02 2.98
CA GLY A 153 11.60 -19.73 1.71
C GLY A 153 12.42 -19.06 0.64
N THR A 154 12.43 -19.72 -0.51
CA THR A 154 12.98 -19.17 -1.75
C THR A 154 11.99 -18.18 -2.37
N LYS A 155 12.54 -17.25 -3.14
CA LYS A 155 11.74 -16.31 -3.93
C LYS A 155 10.84 -17.05 -4.91
N GLN A 156 9.59 -16.66 -4.95
CA GLN A 156 8.62 -17.16 -5.90
C GLN A 156 7.95 -15.99 -6.62
N VAL A 157 7.67 -16.17 -7.88
CA VAL A 157 6.82 -15.25 -8.64
C VAL A 157 5.38 -15.73 -8.49
N ALA A 158 4.49 -14.82 -8.12
CA ALA A 158 3.07 -15.14 -7.99
C ALA A 158 2.50 -15.61 -9.34
N GLN A 159 1.94 -16.81 -9.36
CA GLN A 159 1.38 -17.38 -10.58
C GLN A 159 -0.07 -16.89 -10.78
N PRO A 160 -0.51 -16.65 -12.03
CA PRO A 160 -1.90 -16.31 -12.32
C PRO A 160 -2.89 -17.27 -11.65
N HIS A 161 -4.03 -16.75 -11.20
CA HIS A 161 -5.09 -17.49 -10.50
C HIS A 161 -4.74 -18.03 -9.10
N THR A 162 -3.60 -17.66 -8.53
CA THR A 162 -3.28 -17.95 -7.13
C THR A 162 -3.69 -16.81 -6.21
N LEU A 163 -3.80 -17.10 -4.91
CA LEU A 163 -4.08 -16.09 -3.89
C LEU A 163 -2.98 -15.02 -3.85
N GLU A 164 -1.72 -15.43 -3.98
CA GLU A 164 -0.59 -14.51 -4.01
C GLU A 164 -0.71 -13.52 -5.17
N HIS A 165 -1.07 -14.00 -6.37
CA HIS A 165 -1.30 -13.13 -7.52
C HIS A 165 -2.46 -12.15 -7.25
N PHE A 166 -3.57 -12.62 -6.68
CA PHE A 166 -4.69 -11.78 -6.29
C PHE A 166 -4.28 -10.69 -5.30
N LEU A 167 -3.45 -11.02 -4.30
CA LEU A 167 -3.04 -10.10 -3.25
C LEU A 167 -1.94 -9.11 -3.67
N PHE A 168 -1.05 -9.49 -4.58
CA PHE A 168 0.15 -8.69 -4.89
C PHE A 168 0.06 -7.94 -6.21
N GLU A 169 -0.59 -8.51 -7.23
CA GLU A 169 -0.66 -7.92 -8.57
C GLU A 169 -1.79 -6.89 -8.69
N ARG A 170 -1.66 -5.79 -7.93
CA ARG A 170 -2.64 -4.69 -7.85
C ARG A 170 -2.00 -3.37 -8.23
N TYR A 171 -2.38 -2.84 -9.37
CA TYR A 171 -1.78 -1.64 -9.96
C TYR A 171 -2.68 -0.41 -9.91
N CYS A 172 -3.95 -0.58 -9.51
CA CYS A 172 -4.91 0.49 -9.32
C CYS A 172 -5.10 0.79 -7.83
N LEU A 173 -5.05 2.06 -7.49
CA LEU A 173 -5.38 2.58 -6.18
C LEU A 173 -6.63 3.44 -6.29
N TYR A 174 -7.68 3.03 -5.60
CA TYR A 174 -8.90 3.80 -5.45
C TYR A 174 -8.83 4.66 -4.19
N THR A 175 -9.26 5.91 -4.31
CA THR A 175 -9.36 6.84 -3.17
C THR A 175 -10.73 7.48 -3.19
N GLU A 176 -11.16 8.05 -2.07
CA GLU A 176 -12.36 8.87 -2.01
C GLU A 176 -11.93 10.33 -1.77
N HIS A 177 -12.29 11.20 -2.68
CA HIS A 177 -12.01 12.62 -2.56
C HIS A 177 -13.20 13.46 -3.03
N LYS A 178 -13.78 14.25 -2.11
CA LYS A 178 -14.92 15.16 -2.39
C LYS A 178 -16.10 14.46 -3.08
N GLY A 179 -16.44 13.25 -2.62
CA GLY A 179 -17.55 12.47 -3.18
C GLY A 179 -17.28 11.83 -4.54
N CYS A 180 -16.04 11.92 -5.06
CA CYS A 180 -15.60 11.23 -6.25
C CYS A 180 -14.68 10.06 -5.89
N LEU A 181 -14.59 9.07 -6.78
CA LEU A 181 -13.69 7.92 -6.67
C LEU A 181 -12.56 8.02 -7.71
N PRO A 182 -11.55 8.86 -7.49
CA PRO A 182 -10.40 8.93 -8.38
C PRO A 182 -9.59 7.64 -8.33
N VAL A 183 -9.02 7.29 -9.47
CA VAL A 183 -8.10 6.16 -9.63
C VAL A 183 -6.70 6.69 -9.86
N SER A 184 -5.76 6.20 -9.07
CA SER A 184 -4.34 6.39 -9.30
C SER A 184 -3.73 5.08 -9.78
N TYR A 185 -2.89 5.15 -10.80
CA TYR A 185 -2.17 3.99 -11.31
C TYR A 185 -0.78 3.96 -10.72
N THR A 186 -0.41 2.83 -10.12
CA THR A 186 0.93 2.60 -9.62
C THR A 186 1.71 1.80 -10.65
N HIS A 187 2.77 2.37 -11.18
CA HIS A 187 3.75 1.63 -11.96
C HIS A 187 4.87 1.19 -11.02
N LEU A 188 4.71 0.00 -10.47
CA LEU A 188 5.80 -0.66 -9.78
C LEU A 188 6.73 -1.23 -10.87
N ARG A 189 7.89 -0.62 -11.08
CA ARG A 189 9.00 -1.39 -11.62
C ARG A 189 9.37 -2.39 -10.54
N ALA A 190 9.21 -3.67 -10.82
CA ALA A 190 9.82 -4.70 -10.02
C ALA A 190 11.33 -4.45 -10.05
N HIS A 191 11.82 -3.67 -9.11
CA HIS A 191 13.21 -3.77 -8.77
C HIS A 191 13.32 -5.13 -8.11
N GLU A 192 14.00 -6.04 -8.75
CA GLU A 192 14.58 -7.22 -8.14
C GLU A 192 15.50 -6.76 -7.02
N THR A 193 14.93 -6.29 -5.94
CA THR A 193 15.66 -6.01 -4.73
C THR A 193 15.46 -7.18 -3.83
N LEU A 194 16.19 -8.21 -4.22
CA LEU A 194 16.60 -9.14 -3.21
C LEU A 194 17.98 -8.72 -2.78
N PRO A 195 18.19 -8.57 -1.49
CA PRO A 195 19.55 -8.46 -1.00
C PRO A 195 20.27 -9.75 -1.35
N ASN A 196 21.42 -9.59 -1.99
CA ASN A 196 22.45 -10.61 -2.02
C ASN A 196 22.90 -10.89 -0.59
#